data_510b1c2954fa5ce6066ee725616bb46b
#
_entry.id   510b1c2954fa5ce6066ee725616bb46b
#
_cell.length_a   1.000
_cell.length_b   1.000
_cell.length_c   1.000
_cell.angle_alpha   90.00
_cell.angle_beta   90.00
_cell.angle_gamma   90.00
#
_symmetry.space_group_name_H-M   'P 1'
#
loop_
_entity.id
_entity.type
_entity.pdbx_description
1 polymer ?
#
loop_
_entity_poly.entity_id
_entity_poly.type
_entity_poly.pdbx_seq_one_letter_code
_entity_poly.pdbx_strand_id
1 'polypeptide(L)'
;MVGSFPELSETFILDQITGLVERGHSVSIFAERGPSGTEVHPDVERFGLRRVTRYELLPSRFAERLRRWPQVWRPTLPHFRALDVLRFGRDAASLRLVWSASLVDGAGQFDIIQCHFGALGRKAVLLRDIGALRGKIVTAFHGEDVTTYPRRFSGNVYAPLFARGDLFLPVSERWNDALVSLGCPPKRIRVHHMGVGLRNFAPPPPDAPRLAAPRIVTVARLVEKKGIADAIRAVAGINANCEYVIAGDGPLRMELEELARAEGVADRVRFIGPRQRREIADLLRSATLFLAPSVTARDGDIEGIPVSIMEAMASALPVVSTRHSAIPELVADGASGFLVAEHDVGALRERLLLLISNAELCARMGAAGRRIVERDFDVDVLTSRLERTYQELVDGGGARN
;
A
#
# COMPACT_ATOMS: atom_id res chain seq x y z
N MET A 1 12.02 7.43 2.22
CA MET A 1 11.65 7.44 3.67
C MET A 1 10.40 6.59 3.84
N VAL A 2 10.38 5.72 4.83
CA VAL A 2 9.29 4.75 5.09
C VAL A 2 8.94 4.71 6.58
N GLY A 3 7.74 4.26 6.94
CA GLY A 3 7.29 4.14 8.33
C GLY A 3 8.00 3.01 9.06
N SER A 4 7.88 1.81 8.53
CA SER A 4 8.60 0.61 9.01
C SER A 4 9.28 -0.07 7.82
N PHE A 5 10.41 -0.74 8.06
CA PHE A 5 11.09 -1.49 7.01
C PHE A 5 11.97 -2.60 7.60
N PRO A 6 11.99 -3.78 6.98
CA PRO A 6 11.04 -4.27 5.96
C PRO A 6 9.69 -4.66 6.56
N GLU A 7 8.61 -4.55 5.77
CA GLU A 7 7.26 -4.97 6.15
C GLU A 7 6.67 -5.92 5.11
N LEU A 8 6.10 -7.04 5.55
CA LEU A 8 5.47 -8.03 4.64
C LEU A 8 4.20 -7.49 3.97
N SER A 9 3.49 -6.57 4.62
CA SER A 9 2.25 -5.98 4.08
C SER A 9 2.47 -4.82 3.10
N GLU A 10 3.72 -4.34 2.98
CA GLU A 10 4.09 -3.19 2.13
C GLU A 10 4.98 -3.64 0.95
N THR A 11 4.63 -4.76 0.31
CA THR A 11 5.41 -5.33 -0.81
C THR A 11 5.60 -4.35 -1.97
N PHE A 12 4.63 -3.46 -2.19
CA PHE A 12 4.71 -2.42 -3.23
C PHE A 12 5.87 -1.43 -3.01
N ILE A 13 6.22 -1.13 -1.75
CA ILE A 13 7.39 -0.29 -1.41
C ILE A 13 8.67 -1.07 -1.74
N LEU A 14 8.72 -2.34 -1.35
CA LEU A 14 9.86 -3.20 -1.65
C LEU A 14 10.06 -3.36 -3.15
N ASP A 15 9.00 -3.65 -3.91
CA ASP A 15 9.05 -3.81 -5.36
C ASP A 15 9.53 -2.52 -6.06
N GLN A 16 9.11 -1.34 -5.59
CA GLN A 16 9.60 -0.06 -6.09
C GLN A 16 11.11 0.14 -5.80
N ILE A 17 11.55 -0.17 -4.57
CA ILE A 17 12.96 -0.06 -4.18
C ILE A 17 13.82 -0.99 -5.02
N THR A 18 13.46 -2.27 -5.11
CA THR A 18 14.23 -3.26 -5.86
C THR A 18 14.24 -2.95 -7.34
N GLY A 19 13.12 -2.51 -7.91
CA GLY A 19 13.04 -2.08 -9.30
C GLY A 19 13.95 -0.89 -9.64
N LEU A 20 14.13 0.07 -8.72
CA LEU A 20 15.10 1.16 -8.89
C LEU A 20 16.54 0.67 -8.74
N VAL A 21 16.83 -0.22 -7.80
CA VAL A 21 18.18 -0.82 -7.64
C VAL A 21 18.56 -1.63 -8.88
N GLU A 22 17.66 -2.42 -9.44
CA GLU A 22 17.90 -3.19 -10.68
C GLU A 22 18.18 -2.29 -11.90
N ARG A 23 17.71 -1.03 -11.89
CA ARG A 23 17.99 -0.02 -12.91
C ARG A 23 19.28 0.79 -12.66
N GLY A 24 20.03 0.42 -11.60
CA GLY A 24 21.33 1.02 -11.30
C GLY A 24 21.27 2.26 -10.40
N HIS A 25 20.11 2.57 -9.82
CA HIS A 25 20.04 3.68 -8.87
C HIS A 25 20.62 3.30 -7.51
N SER A 26 21.36 4.24 -6.90
CA SER A 26 21.84 4.12 -5.52
C SER A 26 20.74 4.50 -4.55
N VAL A 27 20.32 3.57 -3.69
CA VAL A 27 19.20 3.77 -2.77
C VAL A 27 19.68 3.73 -1.32
N SER A 28 19.24 4.71 -0.52
CA SER A 28 19.35 4.72 0.94
C SER A 28 17.95 4.70 1.55
N ILE A 29 17.73 3.87 2.55
CA ILE A 29 16.42 3.73 3.21
C ILE A 29 16.48 4.35 4.59
N PHE A 30 15.53 5.25 4.89
CA PHE A 30 15.35 5.86 6.21
C PHE A 30 13.99 5.43 6.74
N ALA A 31 13.99 4.57 7.77
CA ALA A 31 12.81 4.00 8.37
C ALA A 31 12.58 4.54 9.79
N GLU A 32 11.33 4.86 10.14
CA GLU A 32 11.01 5.26 11.53
C GLU A 32 11.12 4.09 12.49
N ARG A 33 10.85 2.87 12.00
CA ARG A 33 10.85 1.66 12.83
C ARG A 33 11.44 0.48 12.06
N GLY A 34 11.94 -0.49 12.82
CA GLY A 34 12.28 -1.81 12.28
C GLY A 34 11.03 -2.62 11.92
N PRO A 35 11.20 -3.85 11.41
CA PRO A 35 10.10 -4.75 11.04
C PRO A 35 9.20 -5.05 12.23
N SER A 36 7.89 -5.18 11.97
CA SER A 36 6.91 -5.55 12.98
C SER A 36 6.92 -7.05 13.32
N GLY A 37 7.51 -7.89 12.45
CA GLY A 37 7.60 -9.35 12.59
C GLY A 37 9.01 -9.88 12.41
N THR A 38 9.17 -11.19 12.61
CA THR A 38 10.45 -11.91 12.44
C THR A 38 10.69 -12.33 10.99
N GLU A 39 9.61 -12.53 10.24
CA GLU A 39 9.69 -12.92 8.82
C GLU A 39 9.96 -11.71 7.93
N VAL A 40 10.84 -11.89 6.96
CA VAL A 40 11.27 -10.84 6.04
C VAL A 40 11.22 -11.38 4.61
N HIS A 41 10.81 -10.54 3.67
CA HIS A 41 10.78 -10.90 2.25
C HIS A 41 12.19 -11.25 1.75
N PRO A 42 12.38 -12.34 0.96
CA PRO A 42 13.70 -12.79 0.48
C PRO A 42 14.49 -11.71 -0.27
N ASP A 43 13.82 -10.82 -0.99
CA ASP A 43 14.47 -9.75 -1.76
C ASP A 43 15.18 -8.72 -0.87
N VAL A 44 14.81 -8.57 0.39
CA VAL A 44 15.52 -7.70 1.34
C VAL A 44 16.97 -8.18 1.53
N GLU A 45 17.17 -9.49 1.64
CA GLU A 45 18.51 -10.07 1.76
C GLU A 45 19.22 -10.13 0.40
N ARG A 46 18.50 -10.53 -0.66
CA ARG A 46 19.04 -10.60 -2.03
C ARG A 46 19.65 -9.28 -2.49
N PHE A 47 18.99 -8.16 -2.21
CA PHE A 47 19.46 -6.81 -2.57
C PHE A 47 20.28 -6.12 -1.47
N GLY A 48 20.53 -6.80 -0.34
CA GLY A 48 21.32 -6.25 0.77
C GLY A 48 20.71 -5.00 1.41
N LEU A 49 19.38 -4.85 1.36
CA LEU A 49 18.68 -3.62 1.74
C LEU A 49 18.85 -3.26 3.22
N ARG A 50 19.08 -4.23 4.10
CA ARG A 50 19.37 -3.94 5.52
C ARG A 50 20.62 -3.08 5.70
N ARG A 51 21.65 -3.25 4.85
CA ARG A 51 22.91 -2.51 4.94
C ARG A 51 22.76 -1.04 4.59
N VAL A 52 21.78 -0.71 3.75
CA VAL A 52 21.49 0.66 3.31
C VAL A 52 20.30 1.27 4.06
N THR A 53 19.79 0.57 5.09
CA THR A 53 18.69 1.04 5.94
C THR A 53 19.21 1.64 7.23
N ARG A 54 18.75 2.84 7.54
CA ARG A 54 18.94 3.50 8.84
C ARG A 54 17.60 3.60 9.55
N TYR A 55 17.61 3.33 10.87
CA TYR A 55 16.40 3.35 11.69
C TYR A 55 16.40 4.54 12.63
N GLU A 56 15.25 5.19 12.76
CA GLU A 56 15.06 6.27 13.74
C GLU A 56 14.95 5.68 15.12
N LEU A 57 15.81 6.13 16.05
CA LEU A 57 15.80 5.68 17.44
C LEU A 57 14.96 6.60 18.34
N LEU A 58 13.90 7.20 17.80
CA LEU A 58 13.07 8.21 18.47
C LEU A 58 12.33 7.61 19.68
N PRO A 59 12.64 8.02 20.94
CA PRO A 59 11.89 7.58 22.09
C PRO A 59 10.46 8.11 22.09
N SER A 60 9.49 7.30 22.50
CA SER A 60 8.08 7.66 22.52
C SER A 60 7.78 8.79 23.53
N ARG A 61 8.41 8.76 24.71
CA ARG A 61 8.20 9.71 25.81
C ARG A 61 9.12 10.92 25.71
N PHE A 62 8.58 12.12 25.94
CA PHE A 62 9.35 13.37 25.93
C PHE A 62 10.50 13.37 26.95
N ALA A 63 10.24 12.93 28.17
CA ALA A 63 11.26 12.85 29.23
C ALA A 63 12.46 11.97 28.83
N GLU A 64 12.20 10.88 28.11
CA GLU A 64 13.26 10.01 27.60
C GLU A 64 14.04 10.70 26.47
N ARG A 65 13.35 11.41 25.55
CA ARG A 65 14.01 12.22 24.51
C ARG A 65 14.92 13.27 25.14
N LEU A 66 14.42 13.97 26.16
CA LEU A 66 15.19 14.98 26.88
C LEU A 66 16.41 14.38 27.60
N ARG A 67 16.26 13.21 28.25
CA ARG A 67 17.37 12.53 28.93
C ARG A 67 18.46 12.05 27.97
N ARG A 68 18.05 11.54 26.82
CA ARG A 68 18.94 10.87 25.86
C ARG A 68 19.36 11.76 24.68
N TRP A 69 18.85 13.00 24.56
CA TRP A 69 19.16 13.85 23.42
C TRP A 69 20.67 14.10 23.20
N PRO A 70 21.56 14.15 24.22
CA PRO A 70 22.99 14.32 23.97
C PRO A 70 23.60 13.16 23.14
N GLN A 71 22.96 11.99 23.12
CA GLN A 71 23.43 10.84 22.33
C GLN A 71 23.28 11.07 20.81
N VAL A 72 22.29 11.88 20.41
CA VAL A 72 21.98 12.18 19.02
C VAL A 72 22.39 13.60 18.63
N TRP A 73 22.75 14.43 19.62
CA TRP A 73 23.15 15.80 19.38
C TRP A 73 24.48 15.87 18.63
N ARG A 74 24.52 16.68 17.58
CA ARG A 74 25.72 17.06 16.87
C ARG A 74 25.78 18.59 16.82
N PRO A 75 26.92 19.26 17.06
CA PRO A 75 27.05 20.71 17.03
C PRO A 75 27.13 21.20 15.57
N THR A 76 26.13 20.87 14.77
CA THR A 76 26.01 21.26 13.37
C THR A 76 24.83 22.21 13.18
N LEU A 77 24.87 23.01 12.11
CA LEU A 77 23.83 23.98 11.80
C LEU A 77 22.41 23.37 11.73
N PRO A 78 22.18 22.19 11.14
CA PRO A 78 20.88 21.54 11.16
C PRO A 78 20.36 21.26 12.58
N HIS A 79 21.21 20.77 13.49
CA HIS A 79 20.80 20.51 14.88
C HIS A 79 20.46 21.78 15.65
N PHE A 80 21.21 22.87 15.47
CA PHE A 80 20.87 24.16 16.05
C PHE A 80 19.52 24.68 15.52
N ARG A 81 19.28 24.61 14.21
CA ARG A 81 18.03 25.01 13.60
C ARG A 81 16.85 24.14 14.05
N ALA A 82 17.09 22.85 14.34
CA ALA A 82 16.04 21.93 14.84
C ALA A 82 15.49 22.31 16.21
N LEU A 83 16.17 23.20 16.96
CA LEU A 83 15.70 23.75 18.23
C LEU A 83 14.89 25.05 18.09
N ASP A 84 14.72 25.59 16.90
CA ASP A 84 13.97 26.82 16.64
C ASP A 84 12.46 26.57 16.81
N VAL A 85 11.98 26.76 18.05
CA VAL A 85 10.58 26.58 18.43
C VAL A 85 9.67 27.60 17.73
N LEU A 86 10.15 28.82 17.44
CA LEU A 86 9.36 29.85 16.78
C LEU A 86 9.02 29.43 15.35
N ARG A 87 9.96 28.77 14.68
CA ARG A 87 9.79 28.32 13.30
C ARG A 87 9.13 26.94 13.17
N PHE A 88 9.48 25.99 14.05
CA PHE A 88 9.06 24.58 13.93
C PHE A 88 8.09 24.13 15.03
N GLY A 89 7.69 25.03 15.93
CA GLY A 89 6.65 24.78 16.91
C GLY A 89 6.85 23.51 17.72
N ARG A 90 5.83 22.65 17.74
CA ARG A 90 5.83 21.39 18.52
C ARG A 90 6.93 20.41 18.09
N ASP A 91 7.33 20.39 16.84
CA ASP A 91 8.37 19.46 16.34
C ASP A 91 9.74 19.80 16.96
N ALA A 92 10.08 21.08 17.12
CA ALA A 92 11.26 21.54 17.84
C ALA A 92 11.09 21.40 19.36
N ALA A 93 10.00 21.93 19.94
CA ALA A 93 9.76 21.91 21.38
C ALA A 93 9.75 20.49 21.96
N SER A 94 9.29 19.48 21.20
CA SER A 94 9.29 18.09 21.61
C SER A 94 10.60 17.34 21.34
N LEU A 95 11.64 18.02 20.84
CA LEU A 95 12.91 17.48 20.38
C LEU A 95 12.81 16.43 19.24
N ARG A 96 11.63 16.21 18.67
CA ARG A 96 11.45 15.25 17.57
C ARG A 96 12.32 15.58 16.38
N LEU A 97 12.40 16.87 16.03
CA LEU A 97 13.17 17.32 14.87
C LEU A 97 14.67 17.08 15.03
N VAL A 98 15.21 17.20 16.27
CA VAL A 98 16.62 16.86 16.57
C VAL A 98 16.87 15.37 16.35
N TRP A 99 15.97 14.51 16.84
CA TRP A 99 16.06 13.06 16.66
C TRP A 99 15.95 12.65 15.20
N SER A 100 15.01 13.27 14.46
CA SER A 100 14.87 13.01 13.02
C SER A 100 16.08 13.53 12.21
N ALA A 101 16.71 14.64 12.64
CA ALA A 101 17.94 15.11 12.02
C ALA A 101 19.09 14.09 12.17
N SER A 102 19.20 13.46 13.32
CA SER A 102 20.25 12.44 13.57
C SER A 102 20.11 11.19 12.68
N LEU A 103 18.90 10.86 12.22
CA LEU A 103 18.65 9.75 11.29
C LEU A 103 19.39 9.96 9.96
N VAL A 104 19.44 11.20 9.51
CA VAL A 104 19.99 11.58 8.20
C VAL A 104 21.39 12.19 8.29
N ASP A 105 22.00 12.23 9.49
CA ASP A 105 23.36 12.75 9.68
C ASP A 105 24.36 12.04 8.77
N GLY A 106 25.14 12.83 8.02
CA GLY A 106 26.15 12.32 7.09
C GLY A 106 25.58 11.55 5.90
N ALA A 107 24.28 11.66 5.63
CA ALA A 107 23.66 10.96 4.51
C ALA A 107 23.98 11.60 3.13
N GLY A 108 24.49 12.83 3.12
CA GLY A 108 24.86 13.53 1.88
C GLY A 108 23.69 14.21 1.17
N GLN A 109 23.85 14.38 -0.12
CA GLN A 109 22.85 14.96 -1.02
C GLN A 109 22.22 13.86 -1.84
N PHE A 110 20.91 13.98 -2.09
CA PHE A 110 20.12 13.08 -2.94
C PHE A 110 19.55 13.88 -4.11
N ASP A 111 19.40 13.24 -5.25
CA ASP A 111 18.64 13.82 -6.36
C ASP A 111 17.15 13.82 -5.98
N ILE A 112 16.67 12.68 -5.47
CA ILE A 112 15.28 12.45 -5.07
C ILE A 112 15.21 11.93 -3.63
N ILE A 113 14.27 12.48 -2.88
CA ILE A 113 13.86 12.02 -1.55
C ILE A 113 12.43 11.51 -1.67
N GLN A 114 12.27 10.21 -1.95
CA GLN A 114 10.95 9.57 -2.01
C GLN A 114 10.44 9.31 -0.59
N CYS A 115 9.26 9.80 -0.29
CA CYS A 115 8.55 9.58 0.98
C CYS A 115 7.28 8.79 0.72
N HIS A 116 7.10 7.67 1.39
CA HIS A 116 5.84 6.95 1.41
C HIS A 116 5.02 7.46 2.59
N PHE A 117 3.79 7.89 2.31
CA PHE A 117 2.85 8.57 3.20
C PHE A 117 3.16 10.05 3.49
N GLY A 118 2.09 10.84 3.55
CA GLY A 118 2.15 12.30 3.71
C GLY A 118 2.85 12.79 4.99
N ALA A 119 2.76 12.00 6.08
CA ALA A 119 3.46 12.31 7.34
C ALA A 119 4.99 12.32 7.16
N LEU A 120 5.54 11.37 6.38
CA LEU A 120 6.97 11.31 6.09
C LEU A 120 7.41 12.39 5.10
N GLY A 121 6.55 12.75 4.14
CA GLY A 121 6.78 13.90 3.27
C GLY A 121 6.88 15.20 4.08
N ARG A 122 5.98 15.40 5.06
CA ARG A 122 6.06 16.53 5.98
C ARG A 122 7.37 16.53 6.79
N LYS A 123 7.79 15.37 7.31
CA LYS A 123 9.08 15.21 8.01
C LYS A 123 10.26 15.57 7.10
N ALA A 124 10.27 15.07 5.86
CA ALA A 124 11.33 15.36 4.90
C ALA A 124 11.46 16.87 4.60
N VAL A 125 10.32 17.57 4.46
CA VAL A 125 10.31 19.03 4.28
C VAL A 125 10.94 19.74 5.49
N LEU A 126 10.60 19.34 6.72
CA LEU A 126 11.20 19.92 7.93
C LEU A 126 12.70 19.66 7.99
N LEU A 127 13.15 18.44 7.66
CA LEU A 127 14.58 18.09 7.59
C LEU A 127 15.32 18.87 6.52
N ARG A 128 14.69 19.14 5.38
CA ARG A 128 15.26 20.01 4.34
C ARG A 128 15.36 21.47 4.80
N ASP A 129 14.35 21.97 5.50
CA ASP A 129 14.32 23.35 5.99
C ASP A 129 15.38 23.66 7.05
N ILE A 130 15.72 22.70 7.89
CA ILE A 130 16.85 22.84 8.84
C ILE A 130 18.21 22.62 8.15
N GLY A 131 18.24 22.12 6.91
CA GLY A 131 19.42 21.82 6.13
C GLY A 131 20.04 20.45 6.40
N ALA A 132 19.30 19.53 7.07
CA ALA A 132 19.75 18.16 7.34
C ALA A 132 19.61 17.24 6.12
N LEU A 133 18.65 17.53 5.22
CA LEU A 133 18.47 16.85 3.94
C LEU A 133 18.60 17.82 2.76
N ARG A 134 19.08 17.32 1.63
CA ARG A 134 19.13 18.06 0.35
C ARG A 134 18.66 17.15 -0.77
N GLY A 135 17.73 17.64 -1.60
CA GLY A 135 17.15 16.93 -2.74
C GLY A 135 15.70 17.31 -3.00
N LYS A 136 15.15 16.81 -4.12
CA LYS A 136 13.73 16.98 -4.48
C LYS A 136 12.87 16.03 -3.65
N ILE A 137 11.85 16.55 -2.99
CA ILE A 137 10.95 15.76 -2.14
C ILE A 137 9.73 15.33 -2.96
N VAL A 138 9.61 14.03 -3.15
CA VAL A 138 8.47 13.35 -3.78
C VAL A 138 7.70 12.60 -2.71
N THR A 139 6.39 12.79 -2.61
CA THR A 139 5.57 12.12 -1.59
C THR A 139 4.48 11.29 -2.24
N ALA A 140 4.50 9.98 -1.99
CA ALA A 140 3.43 9.06 -2.38
C ALA A 140 2.36 8.98 -1.29
N PHE A 141 1.08 8.97 -1.69
CA PHE A 141 -0.09 8.90 -0.83
C PHE A 141 -0.87 7.62 -1.11
N HIS A 142 -1.16 6.84 -0.03
CA HIS A 142 -1.64 5.46 -0.16
C HIS A 142 -3.08 5.22 0.32
N GLY A 143 -3.70 6.17 1.02
CA GLY A 143 -5.10 6.08 1.49
C GLY A 143 -5.30 6.60 2.91
N GLU A 144 -4.83 5.92 3.95
CA GLU A 144 -4.96 6.36 5.35
C GLU A 144 -4.46 7.79 5.55
N ASP A 145 -3.38 8.13 4.90
CA ASP A 145 -2.75 9.44 4.91
C ASP A 145 -3.55 10.53 4.19
N VAL A 146 -4.57 10.16 3.43
CA VAL A 146 -5.50 11.10 2.78
C VAL A 146 -6.86 11.14 3.50
N THR A 147 -7.21 10.09 4.24
CA THR A 147 -8.52 9.91 4.88
C THR A 147 -8.49 10.15 6.38
N THR A 148 -8.00 9.19 7.15
CA THR A 148 -8.09 9.19 8.61
C THR A 148 -6.98 10.02 9.28
N TYR A 149 -5.77 10.02 8.71
CA TYR A 149 -4.65 10.75 9.31
C TYR A 149 -4.91 12.29 9.38
N PRO A 150 -5.35 13.00 8.31
CA PRO A 150 -5.62 14.43 8.40
C PRO A 150 -6.70 14.79 9.42
N ARG A 151 -7.70 13.92 9.62
CA ARG A 151 -8.80 14.13 10.57
C ARG A 151 -8.36 14.14 12.04
N ARG A 152 -7.17 13.61 12.35
CA ARG A 152 -6.60 13.59 13.72
C ARG A 152 -6.05 14.95 14.15
N PHE A 153 -6.03 15.94 13.25
CA PHE A 153 -5.45 17.25 13.50
C PHE A 153 -6.48 18.35 13.28
N SER A 154 -6.42 19.40 14.10
CA SER A 154 -7.11 20.64 13.84
C SER A 154 -6.34 21.44 12.77
N GLY A 155 -6.95 21.65 11.61
CA GLY A 155 -6.34 22.36 10.49
C GLY A 155 -5.59 21.46 9.49
N ASN A 156 -5.01 22.10 8.48
CA ASN A 156 -4.33 21.38 7.40
C ASN A 156 -2.93 20.94 7.82
N VAL A 157 -2.82 19.68 8.27
CA VAL A 157 -1.55 19.06 8.70
C VAL A 157 -0.50 19.04 7.58
N TYR A 158 -0.93 19.05 6.31
CA TYR A 158 -0.06 19.01 5.14
C TYR A 158 0.28 20.38 4.56
N ALA A 159 -0.23 21.49 5.10
CA ALA A 159 0.09 22.82 4.58
C ALA A 159 1.60 23.07 4.39
N PRO A 160 2.50 22.73 5.34
CA PRO A 160 3.94 22.83 5.14
C PRO A 160 4.48 21.93 4.02
N LEU A 161 3.93 20.71 3.87
CA LEU A 161 4.31 19.78 2.83
C LEU A 161 3.87 20.29 1.45
N PHE A 162 2.61 20.70 1.31
CA PHE A 162 2.07 21.21 0.05
C PHE A 162 2.72 22.53 -0.39
N ALA A 163 3.14 23.37 0.55
CA ALA A 163 3.88 24.58 0.22
C ALA A 163 5.27 24.29 -0.35
N ARG A 164 5.98 23.30 0.18
CA ARG A 164 7.43 23.12 -0.03
C ARG A 164 7.84 21.78 -0.65
N GLY A 165 6.96 20.75 -0.69
CA GLY A 165 7.21 19.51 -1.42
C GLY A 165 7.29 19.76 -2.93
N ASP A 166 8.04 18.95 -3.65
CA ASP A 166 8.28 19.18 -5.08
C ASP A 166 7.27 18.45 -5.97
N LEU A 167 6.86 17.21 -5.59
CA LEU A 167 5.89 16.40 -6.34
C LEU A 167 5.08 15.51 -5.41
N PHE A 168 3.80 15.27 -5.75
CA PHE A 168 2.86 14.47 -4.98
C PHE A 168 2.30 13.38 -5.86
N LEU A 169 2.43 12.12 -5.40
CA LEU A 169 2.06 10.92 -6.14
C LEU A 169 0.92 10.18 -5.43
N PRO A 170 -0.34 10.55 -5.63
CA PRO A 170 -1.45 9.71 -5.21
C PRO A 170 -1.48 8.42 -6.02
N VAL A 171 -1.89 7.32 -5.37
CA VAL A 171 -1.93 5.99 -6.03
C VAL A 171 -3.16 5.77 -6.90
N SER A 172 -4.07 6.74 -7.01
CA SER A 172 -5.28 6.68 -7.84
C SER A 172 -5.81 8.07 -8.18
N GLU A 173 -6.67 8.15 -9.19
CA GLU A 173 -7.39 9.39 -9.54
C GLU A 173 -8.31 9.86 -8.41
N ARG A 174 -8.97 8.92 -7.72
CA ARG A 174 -9.74 9.25 -6.51
C ARG A 174 -8.91 9.99 -5.47
N TRP A 175 -7.67 9.57 -5.26
CA TRP A 175 -6.79 10.23 -4.28
C TRP A 175 -6.20 11.53 -4.81
N ASN A 176 -6.10 11.72 -6.12
CA ASN A 176 -5.80 13.02 -6.73
C ASN A 176 -6.83 14.07 -6.28
N ASP A 177 -8.13 13.79 -6.46
CA ASP A 177 -9.21 14.70 -6.09
C ASP A 177 -9.24 14.98 -4.58
N ALA A 178 -8.99 13.97 -3.77
CA ALA A 178 -8.90 14.13 -2.32
C ALA A 178 -7.71 15.02 -1.91
N LEU A 179 -6.55 14.89 -2.54
CA LEU A 179 -5.39 15.75 -2.27
C LEU A 179 -5.66 17.21 -2.68
N VAL A 180 -6.30 17.44 -3.83
CA VAL A 180 -6.73 18.78 -4.24
C VAL A 180 -7.66 19.40 -3.21
N SER A 181 -8.63 18.63 -2.70
CA SER A 181 -9.55 19.05 -1.64
C SER A 181 -8.84 19.37 -0.31
N LEU A 182 -7.71 18.74 -0.02
CA LEU A 182 -6.85 19.04 1.12
C LEU A 182 -5.93 20.26 0.88
N GLY A 183 -6.02 20.91 -0.30
CA GLY A 183 -5.23 22.09 -0.65
C GLY A 183 -3.88 21.79 -1.32
N CYS A 184 -3.70 20.59 -1.84
CA CYS A 184 -2.51 20.27 -2.63
C CYS A 184 -2.56 20.99 -3.98
N PRO A 185 -1.46 21.65 -4.44
CA PRO A 185 -1.44 22.32 -5.74
C PRO A 185 -1.58 21.31 -6.89
N PRO A 186 -2.62 21.39 -7.75
CA PRO A 186 -2.87 20.41 -8.82
C PRO A 186 -1.69 20.24 -9.78
N LYS A 187 -0.94 21.32 -10.06
CA LYS A 187 0.23 21.31 -10.96
C LYS A 187 1.40 20.46 -10.44
N ARG A 188 1.38 20.10 -9.15
CA ARG A 188 2.40 19.26 -8.50
C ARG A 188 1.88 17.87 -8.17
N ILE A 189 0.69 17.49 -8.66
CA ILE A 189 0.15 16.15 -8.51
C ILE A 189 0.37 15.38 -9.82
N ARG A 190 0.78 14.14 -9.70
CA ARG A 190 0.82 13.17 -10.80
C ARG A 190 0.41 11.81 -10.26
N VAL A 191 -0.68 11.25 -10.76
CA VAL A 191 -1.12 9.91 -10.35
C VAL A 191 -0.06 8.87 -10.71
N HIS A 192 0.31 8.06 -9.72
CA HIS A 192 1.25 6.97 -9.88
C HIS A 192 0.72 5.74 -9.14
N HIS A 193 0.15 4.81 -9.88
CA HIS A 193 -0.42 3.58 -9.32
C HIS A 193 0.65 2.72 -8.63
N MET A 194 0.21 1.92 -7.68
CA MET A 194 1.00 0.79 -7.20
C MET A 194 0.96 -0.33 -8.22
N GLY A 195 2.02 -1.12 -8.29
CA GLY A 195 2.14 -2.22 -9.24
C GLY A 195 2.22 -3.58 -8.57
N VAL A 196 2.14 -4.62 -9.41
CA VAL A 196 2.36 -6.01 -9.04
C VAL A 196 3.44 -6.62 -9.95
N GLY A 197 4.33 -7.44 -9.36
CA GLY A 197 5.34 -8.17 -10.12
C GLY A 197 4.73 -9.34 -10.88
N LEU A 198 4.50 -9.19 -12.17
CA LEU A 198 3.84 -10.19 -13.03
C LEU A 198 4.55 -11.55 -13.05
N ARG A 199 5.87 -11.57 -12.87
CA ARG A 199 6.68 -12.79 -12.83
C ARG A 199 6.32 -13.69 -11.64
N ASN A 200 5.78 -13.12 -10.57
CA ASN A 200 5.40 -13.85 -9.36
C ASN A 200 3.99 -14.43 -9.46
N PHE A 201 3.14 -13.85 -10.31
CA PHE A 201 1.72 -14.17 -10.44
C PHE A 201 1.39 -14.54 -11.88
N ALA A 202 1.85 -15.74 -12.30
CA ALA A 202 1.54 -16.26 -13.62
C ALA A 202 0.20 -17.00 -13.60
N PRO A 203 -0.59 -16.95 -14.70
CA PRO A 203 -1.76 -17.79 -14.87
C PRO A 203 -1.43 -19.29 -14.76
N PRO A 204 -2.39 -20.14 -14.35
CA PRO A 204 -2.18 -21.58 -14.39
C PRO A 204 -1.91 -22.05 -15.83
N PRO A 205 -1.10 -23.10 -16.03
CA PRO A 205 -0.94 -23.73 -17.34
C PRO A 205 -2.30 -24.15 -17.92
N PRO A 206 -2.48 -24.15 -19.25
CA PRO A 206 -3.76 -24.52 -19.87
C PRO A 206 -4.26 -25.92 -19.51
N ASP A 207 -3.34 -26.83 -19.22
CA ASP A 207 -3.55 -28.23 -18.86
C ASP A 207 -3.58 -28.48 -17.33
N ALA A 208 -3.53 -27.42 -16.52
CA ALA A 208 -3.58 -27.55 -15.07
C ALA A 208 -4.87 -28.28 -14.63
N PRO A 209 -4.76 -29.28 -13.72
CA PRO A 209 -5.92 -29.98 -13.23
C PRO A 209 -6.87 -29.01 -12.51
N ARG A 210 -8.14 -29.03 -12.91
CA ARG A 210 -9.17 -28.27 -12.24
C ARG A 210 -9.58 -28.96 -10.94
N LEU A 211 -9.81 -28.16 -9.91
CA LEU A 211 -10.34 -28.68 -8.66
C LEU A 211 -11.75 -29.26 -8.87
N ALA A 212 -12.09 -30.29 -8.09
CA ALA A 212 -13.42 -30.92 -8.12
C ALA A 212 -14.54 -29.93 -7.71
N ALA A 213 -14.21 -28.97 -6.83
CA ALA A 213 -15.11 -27.91 -6.42
C ALA A 213 -14.49 -26.54 -6.73
N PRO A 214 -15.28 -25.56 -7.21
CA PRO A 214 -14.83 -24.18 -7.37
C PRO A 214 -14.27 -23.61 -6.07
N ARG A 215 -13.13 -22.92 -6.17
CA ARG A 215 -12.47 -22.25 -5.04
C ARG A 215 -12.56 -20.74 -5.17
N ILE A 216 -13.21 -20.13 -4.19
CA ILE A 216 -13.23 -18.68 -4.00
C ILE A 216 -12.04 -18.32 -3.08
N VAL A 217 -11.29 -17.28 -3.40
CA VAL A 217 -10.14 -16.85 -2.58
C VAL A 217 -10.25 -15.38 -2.22
N THR A 218 -9.94 -15.07 -0.96
CA THR A 218 -9.65 -13.72 -0.46
C THR A 218 -8.26 -13.69 0.16
N VAL A 219 -7.48 -12.66 -0.16
CA VAL A 219 -6.18 -12.38 0.48
C VAL A 219 -6.25 -10.98 1.09
N ALA A 220 -6.31 -10.90 2.43
CA ALA A 220 -6.51 -9.63 3.12
C ALA A 220 -6.13 -9.68 4.60
N ARG A 221 -5.83 -8.50 5.19
CA ARG A 221 -5.89 -8.34 6.65
C ARG A 221 -7.35 -8.48 7.11
N LEU A 222 -7.59 -9.15 8.23
CA LEU A 222 -8.94 -9.33 8.78
C LEU A 222 -9.35 -8.10 9.59
N VAL A 223 -9.70 -7.02 8.84
CA VAL A 223 -10.17 -5.72 9.37
C VAL A 223 -11.47 -5.31 8.65
N GLU A 224 -12.24 -4.41 9.27
CA GLU A 224 -13.59 -4.04 8.84
C GLU A 224 -13.66 -3.66 7.35
N LYS A 225 -12.78 -2.79 6.88
CA LYS A 225 -12.79 -2.30 5.49
C LYS A 225 -12.64 -3.38 4.41
N LYS A 226 -12.24 -4.59 4.76
CA LYS A 226 -12.12 -5.71 3.81
C LYS A 226 -13.45 -6.43 3.54
N GLY A 227 -14.51 -6.14 4.30
CA GLY A 227 -15.87 -6.64 4.05
C GLY A 227 -16.02 -8.15 4.14
N ILE A 228 -15.12 -8.86 4.85
CA ILE A 228 -15.09 -10.33 4.87
C ILE A 228 -16.37 -10.90 5.48
N ALA A 229 -17.03 -10.18 6.39
CA ALA A 229 -18.31 -10.58 6.92
C ALA A 229 -19.38 -10.69 5.82
N ASP A 230 -19.42 -9.74 4.88
CA ASP A 230 -20.34 -9.76 3.75
C ASP A 230 -20.01 -10.90 2.78
N ALA A 231 -18.69 -11.19 2.59
CA ALA A 231 -18.25 -12.36 1.81
C ALA A 231 -18.77 -13.68 2.41
N ILE A 232 -18.63 -13.86 3.73
CA ILE A 232 -19.10 -15.08 4.43
C ILE A 232 -20.61 -15.24 4.27
N ARG A 233 -21.40 -14.18 4.46
CA ARG A 233 -22.86 -14.20 4.26
C ARG A 233 -23.25 -14.49 2.81
N ALA A 234 -22.52 -13.91 1.85
CA ALA A 234 -22.76 -14.19 0.44
C ALA A 234 -22.50 -15.67 0.11
N VAL A 235 -21.39 -16.24 0.61
CA VAL A 235 -21.05 -17.66 0.44
C VAL A 235 -22.06 -18.57 1.16
N ALA A 236 -22.58 -18.18 2.32
CA ALA A 236 -23.60 -18.92 3.04
C ALA A 236 -24.89 -19.09 2.20
N GLY A 237 -25.27 -18.07 1.45
CA GLY A 237 -26.44 -18.14 0.56
C GLY A 237 -26.18 -18.93 -0.74
N ILE A 238 -25.00 -19.47 -1.00
CA ILE A 238 -24.69 -20.27 -2.20
C ILE A 238 -25.07 -21.73 -1.97
N ASN A 239 -26.07 -22.20 -2.70
CA ASN A 239 -26.48 -23.61 -2.69
C ASN A 239 -25.71 -24.38 -3.81
N ALA A 240 -24.39 -24.37 -3.77
CA ALA A 240 -23.52 -25.12 -4.65
C ALA A 240 -22.27 -25.59 -3.89
N ASN A 241 -21.67 -26.68 -4.34
CA ASN A 241 -20.43 -27.17 -3.76
C ASN A 241 -19.29 -26.23 -4.14
N CYS A 242 -18.81 -25.41 -3.20
CA CYS A 242 -17.67 -24.50 -3.37
C CYS A 242 -16.90 -24.34 -2.05
N GLU A 243 -15.61 -24.09 -2.15
CA GLU A 243 -14.72 -23.78 -1.03
C GLU A 243 -14.42 -22.27 -1.01
N TYR A 244 -14.45 -21.64 0.16
CA TYR A 244 -14.00 -20.27 0.33
C TYR A 244 -12.76 -20.24 1.24
N VAL A 245 -11.61 -19.83 0.67
CA VAL A 245 -10.32 -19.78 1.37
C VAL A 245 -9.93 -18.33 1.63
N ILE A 246 -9.68 -18.02 2.89
CA ILE A 246 -9.27 -16.69 3.36
C ILE A 246 -7.83 -16.77 3.85
N ALA A 247 -6.92 -16.12 3.14
CA ALA A 247 -5.52 -15.98 3.52
C ALA A 247 -5.29 -14.62 4.17
N GLY A 248 -4.75 -14.62 5.37
CA GLY A 248 -4.43 -13.44 6.16
C GLY A 248 -4.81 -13.56 7.61
N ASP A 249 -4.55 -12.51 8.37
CA ASP A 249 -4.86 -12.43 9.80
C ASP A 249 -5.27 -11.00 10.20
N GLY A 250 -5.81 -10.84 11.39
CA GLY A 250 -6.20 -9.54 11.92
C GLY A 250 -7.15 -9.62 13.11
N PRO A 251 -7.48 -8.46 13.69
CA PRO A 251 -8.27 -8.40 14.92
C PRO A 251 -9.65 -9.02 14.82
N LEU A 252 -10.25 -9.09 13.62
CA LEU A 252 -11.60 -9.66 13.42
C LEU A 252 -11.61 -11.18 13.19
N ARG A 253 -10.47 -11.87 13.29
CA ARG A 253 -10.40 -13.30 12.98
C ARG A 253 -11.42 -14.13 13.74
N MET A 254 -11.44 -14.00 15.06
CA MET A 254 -12.35 -14.78 15.92
C MET A 254 -13.81 -14.48 15.59
N GLU A 255 -14.18 -13.21 15.41
CA GLU A 255 -15.53 -12.79 15.05
C GLU A 255 -15.97 -13.36 13.69
N LEU A 256 -15.08 -13.39 12.71
CA LEU A 256 -15.37 -13.93 11.39
C LEU A 256 -15.49 -15.46 11.39
N GLU A 257 -14.69 -16.16 12.19
CA GLU A 257 -14.81 -17.61 12.39
C GLU A 257 -16.13 -17.97 13.11
N GLU A 258 -16.55 -17.15 14.07
CA GLU A 258 -17.87 -17.28 14.73
C GLU A 258 -19.02 -17.00 13.76
N LEU A 259 -18.89 -15.98 12.93
CA LEU A 259 -19.88 -15.70 11.89
C LEU A 259 -20.02 -16.88 10.91
N ALA A 260 -18.93 -17.47 10.46
CA ALA A 260 -18.97 -18.62 9.56
C ALA A 260 -19.70 -19.85 10.20
N ARG A 261 -19.55 -20.04 11.52
CA ARG A 261 -20.31 -21.05 12.28
C ARG A 261 -21.80 -20.71 12.39
N ALA A 262 -22.11 -19.46 12.71
CA ALA A 262 -23.48 -18.99 12.83
C ALA A 262 -24.26 -19.07 11.52
N GLU A 263 -23.60 -18.79 10.39
CA GLU A 263 -24.16 -18.88 9.04
C GLU A 263 -24.17 -20.34 8.51
N GLY A 264 -23.68 -21.32 9.27
CA GLY A 264 -23.70 -22.75 8.89
C GLY A 264 -22.75 -23.14 7.77
N VAL A 265 -21.63 -22.39 7.60
CA VAL A 265 -20.67 -22.59 6.49
C VAL A 265 -19.23 -22.84 6.96
N ALA A 266 -19.02 -23.15 8.23
CA ALA A 266 -17.70 -23.39 8.79
C ALA A 266 -16.93 -24.55 8.13
N ASP A 267 -17.62 -25.49 7.52
CA ASP A 267 -17.08 -26.61 6.75
C ASP A 267 -16.53 -26.17 5.37
N ARG A 268 -17.06 -25.10 4.80
CA ARG A 268 -16.71 -24.57 3.47
C ARG A 268 -15.82 -23.33 3.53
N VAL A 269 -15.73 -22.63 4.67
CA VAL A 269 -14.93 -21.41 4.86
C VAL A 269 -13.67 -21.74 5.65
N ARG A 270 -12.51 -21.56 5.02
CA ARG A 270 -11.21 -21.91 5.59
C ARG A 270 -10.34 -20.69 5.81
N PHE A 271 -9.99 -20.40 7.06
CA PHE A 271 -9.03 -19.38 7.45
C PHE A 271 -7.63 -20.02 7.54
N ILE A 272 -6.75 -19.71 6.58
CA ILE A 272 -5.44 -20.37 6.49
C ILE A 272 -4.29 -19.53 7.12
N GLY A 273 -4.62 -18.36 7.67
CA GLY A 273 -3.61 -17.46 8.27
C GLY A 273 -2.75 -16.72 7.23
N PRO A 274 -1.74 -15.97 7.72
CA PRO A 274 -0.82 -15.27 6.83
C PRO A 274 -0.05 -16.25 5.96
N ARG A 275 0.31 -15.84 4.73
CA ARG A 275 1.06 -16.65 3.77
C ARG A 275 2.14 -15.80 3.11
N GLN A 276 3.24 -16.43 2.76
CA GLN A 276 4.30 -15.81 1.98
C GLN A 276 3.84 -15.60 0.52
N ARG A 277 4.47 -14.66 -0.18
CA ARG A 277 4.12 -14.28 -1.57
C ARG A 277 4.01 -15.51 -2.51
N ARG A 278 4.94 -16.46 -2.40
CA ARG A 278 4.92 -17.68 -3.22
C ARG A 278 3.68 -18.55 -2.93
N GLU A 279 3.34 -18.72 -1.65
CA GLU A 279 2.16 -19.49 -1.24
C GLU A 279 0.87 -18.80 -1.69
N ILE A 280 0.83 -17.47 -1.67
CA ILE A 280 -0.30 -16.69 -2.23
C ILE A 280 -0.41 -16.90 -3.73
N ALA A 281 0.71 -16.87 -4.47
CA ALA A 281 0.71 -17.14 -5.91
C ALA A 281 0.20 -18.55 -6.23
N ASP A 282 0.60 -19.56 -5.45
CA ASP A 282 0.13 -20.94 -5.60
C ASP A 282 -1.37 -21.05 -5.27
N LEU A 283 -1.84 -20.37 -4.22
CA LEU A 283 -3.25 -20.32 -3.84
C LEU A 283 -4.09 -19.68 -4.97
N LEU A 284 -3.68 -18.52 -5.49
CA LEU A 284 -4.38 -17.82 -6.57
C LEU A 284 -4.41 -18.68 -7.85
N ARG A 285 -3.30 -19.38 -8.17
CA ARG A 285 -3.23 -20.27 -9.33
C ARG A 285 -4.22 -21.42 -9.26
N SER A 286 -4.58 -21.87 -8.04
CA SER A 286 -5.58 -22.92 -7.79
C SER A 286 -7.01 -22.40 -7.65
N ALA A 287 -7.23 -21.08 -7.67
CA ALA A 287 -8.53 -20.49 -7.47
C ALA A 287 -9.39 -20.48 -8.74
N THR A 288 -10.69 -20.40 -8.58
CA THR A 288 -11.66 -20.18 -9.64
C THR A 288 -11.95 -18.68 -9.83
N LEU A 289 -12.05 -17.95 -8.73
CA LEU A 289 -12.28 -16.50 -8.71
C LEU A 289 -11.70 -15.88 -7.43
N PHE A 290 -11.52 -14.58 -7.47
CA PHE A 290 -11.08 -13.78 -6.33
C PHE A 290 -12.24 -12.91 -5.81
N LEU A 291 -12.43 -12.88 -4.48
CA LEU A 291 -13.47 -12.11 -3.81
C LEU A 291 -12.84 -11.06 -2.89
N ALA A 292 -13.17 -9.80 -3.09
CA ALA A 292 -12.66 -8.68 -2.29
C ALA A 292 -13.76 -7.63 -2.07
N PRO A 293 -14.78 -7.89 -1.25
CA PRO A 293 -15.94 -7.02 -1.08
C PRO A 293 -15.65 -5.88 -0.10
N SER A 294 -14.63 -5.06 -0.42
CA SER A 294 -14.19 -3.95 0.44
C SER A 294 -15.30 -2.94 0.70
N VAL A 295 -15.30 -2.37 1.89
CA VAL A 295 -16.32 -1.44 2.37
C VAL A 295 -15.66 -0.27 3.10
N THR A 296 -16.42 0.80 3.30
CA THR A 296 -16.02 1.90 4.18
C THR A 296 -16.16 1.46 5.63
N ALA A 297 -15.07 1.44 6.39
CA ALA A 297 -15.08 1.11 7.81
C ALA A 297 -15.79 2.20 8.63
N ARG A 298 -16.30 1.86 9.83
CA ARG A 298 -17.02 2.80 10.71
C ARG A 298 -16.21 4.02 11.13
N ASP A 299 -14.89 3.88 11.25
CA ASP A 299 -13.97 4.98 11.53
C ASP A 299 -13.64 5.84 10.29
N GLY A 300 -14.19 5.48 9.12
CA GLY A 300 -13.96 6.13 7.84
C GLY A 300 -12.70 5.69 7.13
N ASP A 301 -12.03 4.61 7.60
CA ASP A 301 -10.92 4.01 6.85
C ASP A 301 -11.45 3.32 5.58
N ILE A 302 -10.78 3.57 4.46
CA ILE A 302 -11.12 3.03 3.14
C ILE A 302 -9.88 2.48 2.45
N GLU A 303 -10.09 1.69 1.41
CA GLU A 303 -8.99 1.16 0.61
C GLU A 303 -8.24 2.26 -0.17
N GLY A 304 -6.94 2.03 -0.40
CA GLY A 304 -6.23 2.65 -1.50
C GLY A 304 -6.58 1.96 -2.83
N ILE A 305 -5.60 1.33 -3.45
CA ILE A 305 -5.81 0.32 -4.50
C ILE A 305 -5.36 -1.03 -3.92
N PRO A 306 -6.25 -2.04 -3.81
CA PRO A 306 -5.89 -3.31 -3.21
C PRO A 306 -4.89 -4.10 -4.07
N VAL A 307 -3.67 -4.28 -3.60
CA VAL A 307 -2.62 -5.05 -4.29
C VAL A 307 -3.07 -6.50 -4.53
N SER A 308 -3.80 -7.09 -3.59
CA SER A 308 -4.31 -8.47 -3.73
C SER A 308 -5.28 -8.66 -4.91
N ILE A 309 -6.02 -7.62 -5.31
CA ILE A 309 -6.82 -7.65 -6.54
C ILE A 309 -5.90 -7.66 -7.77
N MET A 310 -4.83 -6.85 -7.78
CA MET A 310 -3.84 -6.87 -8.87
C MET A 310 -3.16 -8.23 -8.99
N GLU A 311 -2.80 -8.86 -7.86
CA GLU A 311 -2.21 -10.21 -7.80
C GLU A 311 -3.16 -11.27 -8.37
N ALA A 312 -4.44 -11.19 -8.03
CA ALA A 312 -5.48 -12.08 -8.56
C ALA A 312 -5.67 -11.87 -10.06
N MET A 313 -5.78 -10.63 -10.54
CA MET A 313 -5.88 -10.30 -11.97
C MET A 313 -4.62 -10.68 -12.73
N ALA A 314 -3.43 -10.54 -12.13
CA ALA A 314 -2.16 -11.03 -12.68
C ALA A 314 -2.15 -12.57 -12.82
N SER A 315 -2.84 -13.28 -11.94
CA SER A 315 -3.05 -14.75 -12.03
C SER A 315 -4.20 -15.12 -12.98
N ALA A 316 -4.73 -14.18 -13.76
CA ALA A 316 -5.88 -14.32 -14.65
C ALA A 316 -7.16 -14.82 -13.96
N LEU A 317 -7.41 -14.40 -12.72
CA LEU A 317 -8.66 -14.67 -12.02
C LEU A 317 -9.70 -13.57 -12.29
N PRO A 318 -10.97 -13.91 -12.52
CA PRO A 318 -12.06 -12.94 -12.46
C PRO A 318 -12.23 -12.45 -11.02
N VAL A 319 -12.57 -11.18 -10.86
CA VAL A 319 -12.71 -10.53 -9.56
C VAL A 319 -14.18 -10.21 -9.28
N VAL A 320 -14.65 -10.56 -8.09
CA VAL A 320 -15.91 -10.01 -7.53
C VAL A 320 -15.54 -9.05 -6.41
N SER A 321 -15.96 -7.79 -6.52
CA SER A 321 -15.64 -6.75 -5.57
C SER A 321 -16.78 -5.74 -5.44
N THR A 322 -16.53 -4.63 -4.77
CA THR A 322 -17.48 -3.53 -4.58
C THR A 322 -17.05 -2.28 -5.34
N ARG A 323 -18.01 -1.37 -5.62
CA ARG A 323 -17.71 -0.02 -6.14
C ARG A 323 -17.15 0.86 -5.01
N HIS A 324 -16.10 0.36 -4.36
CA HIS A 324 -15.45 0.99 -3.23
C HIS A 324 -14.15 1.67 -3.63
N SER A 325 -13.96 2.92 -3.19
CA SER A 325 -12.71 3.67 -3.36
C SER A 325 -12.19 3.66 -4.81
N ALA A 326 -10.93 3.28 -5.02
CA ALA A 326 -10.27 3.20 -6.33
C ALA A 326 -10.38 1.82 -7.01
N ILE A 327 -11.17 0.88 -6.46
CA ILE A 327 -11.36 -0.44 -7.09
C ILE A 327 -11.94 -0.33 -8.52
N PRO A 328 -12.86 0.59 -8.84
CA PRO A 328 -13.33 0.78 -10.22
C PRO A 328 -12.25 1.24 -11.23
N GLU A 329 -11.11 1.78 -10.76
CA GLU A 329 -9.96 2.10 -11.63
C GLU A 329 -9.19 0.82 -12.04
N LEU A 330 -9.33 -0.26 -11.26
CA LEU A 330 -8.62 -1.52 -11.45
C LEU A 330 -9.50 -2.57 -12.13
N VAL A 331 -10.74 -2.74 -11.68
CA VAL A 331 -11.68 -3.76 -12.17
C VAL A 331 -12.69 -3.15 -13.11
N ALA A 332 -12.64 -3.55 -14.38
CA ALA A 332 -13.64 -3.18 -15.39
C ALA A 332 -14.91 -4.04 -15.19
N ASP A 333 -15.96 -3.43 -14.66
CA ASP A 333 -17.23 -4.09 -14.36
C ASP A 333 -17.86 -4.75 -15.59
N GLY A 334 -18.23 -6.02 -15.48
CA GLY A 334 -18.75 -6.85 -16.57
C GLY A 334 -17.70 -7.33 -17.57
N ALA A 335 -16.46 -6.85 -17.52
CA ALA A 335 -15.39 -7.21 -18.45
C ALA A 335 -14.25 -8.02 -17.80
N SER A 336 -13.67 -7.56 -16.68
CA SER A 336 -12.62 -8.26 -15.94
C SER A 336 -13.07 -8.81 -14.60
N GLY A 337 -14.31 -8.53 -14.22
CA GLY A 337 -14.92 -8.93 -12.97
C GLY A 337 -16.28 -8.26 -12.81
N PHE A 338 -16.80 -8.32 -11.59
CA PHE A 338 -18.07 -7.66 -11.23
C PHE A 338 -17.88 -6.75 -10.02
N LEU A 339 -18.51 -5.57 -10.09
CA LEU A 339 -18.55 -4.60 -9.01
C LEU A 339 -19.98 -4.42 -8.54
N VAL A 340 -20.23 -4.64 -7.25
CA VAL A 340 -21.53 -4.41 -6.62
C VAL A 340 -21.49 -3.23 -5.65
N ALA A 341 -22.62 -2.82 -5.07
CA ALA A 341 -22.60 -1.82 -4.00
C ALA A 341 -21.96 -2.40 -2.72
N GLU A 342 -21.40 -1.53 -1.87
CA GLU A 342 -20.95 -1.92 -0.53
C GLU A 342 -22.14 -2.53 0.24
N HIS A 343 -21.90 -3.59 1.00
CA HIS A 343 -22.87 -4.31 1.83
C HIS A 343 -24.01 -5.00 1.04
N ASP A 344 -23.98 -5.05 -0.28
CA ASP A 344 -24.97 -5.78 -1.08
C ASP A 344 -24.61 -7.27 -1.17
N VAL A 345 -24.90 -7.98 -0.08
CA VAL A 345 -24.67 -9.44 0.05
C VAL A 345 -25.44 -10.23 -1.02
N GLY A 346 -26.63 -9.75 -1.39
CA GLY A 346 -27.46 -10.39 -2.43
C GLY A 346 -26.79 -10.36 -3.79
N ALA A 347 -26.36 -9.18 -4.23
CA ALA A 347 -25.65 -9.03 -5.49
C ALA A 347 -24.29 -9.75 -5.47
N LEU A 348 -23.54 -9.72 -4.36
CA LEU A 348 -22.31 -10.53 -4.23
C LEU A 348 -22.59 -12.01 -4.52
N ARG A 349 -23.61 -12.58 -3.86
CA ARG A 349 -24.01 -13.98 -4.06
C ARG A 349 -24.36 -14.29 -5.52
N GLU A 350 -25.15 -13.44 -6.17
CA GLU A 350 -25.54 -13.63 -7.57
C GLU A 350 -24.31 -13.65 -8.50
N ARG A 351 -23.36 -12.73 -8.33
CA ARG A 351 -22.13 -12.67 -9.14
C ARG A 351 -21.20 -13.85 -8.88
N LEU A 352 -21.10 -14.32 -7.63
CA LEU A 352 -20.37 -15.53 -7.27
C LEU A 352 -20.97 -16.77 -7.95
N LEU A 353 -22.30 -16.95 -7.86
CA LEU A 353 -23.00 -18.07 -8.49
C LEU A 353 -22.83 -18.07 -10.01
N LEU A 354 -22.92 -16.90 -10.65
CA LEU A 354 -22.73 -16.76 -12.09
C LEU A 354 -21.33 -17.22 -12.53
N LEU A 355 -20.28 -16.86 -11.79
CA LEU A 355 -18.90 -17.24 -12.11
C LEU A 355 -18.66 -18.72 -11.79
N ILE A 356 -19.12 -19.21 -10.64
CA ILE A 356 -18.96 -20.62 -10.25
C ILE A 356 -19.57 -21.57 -11.28
N SER A 357 -20.71 -21.18 -11.87
CA SER A 357 -21.43 -22.01 -12.86
C SER A 357 -20.95 -21.81 -14.30
N ASN A 358 -20.03 -20.87 -14.58
CA ASN A 358 -19.65 -20.53 -15.95
C ASN A 358 -18.13 -20.39 -16.09
N ALA A 359 -17.46 -21.52 -16.37
CA ALA A 359 -16.01 -21.57 -16.50
C ALA A 359 -15.47 -20.75 -17.70
N GLU A 360 -16.25 -20.64 -18.80
CA GLU A 360 -15.89 -19.83 -19.97
C GLU A 360 -15.90 -18.34 -19.62
N LEU A 361 -16.90 -17.89 -18.87
CA LEU A 361 -16.98 -16.53 -18.38
C LEU A 361 -15.79 -16.21 -17.45
N CYS A 362 -15.45 -17.13 -16.54
CA CYS A 362 -14.28 -16.98 -15.68
C CYS A 362 -12.98 -16.81 -16.49
N ALA A 363 -12.74 -17.67 -17.48
CA ALA A 363 -11.55 -17.61 -18.32
C ALA A 363 -11.48 -16.30 -19.12
N ARG A 364 -12.60 -15.87 -19.73
CA ARG A 364 -12.69 -14.63 -20.50
C ARG A 364 -12.43 -13.40 -19.63
N MET A 365 -13.08 -13.31 -18.46
CA MET A 365 -12.90 -12.19 -17.52
C MET A 365 -11.50 -12.18 -16.91
N GLY A 366 -10.97 -13.33 -16.53
CA GLY A 366 -9.61 -13.43 -16.00
C GLY A 366 -8.56 -13.00 -17.01
N ALA A 367 -8.68 -13.42 -18.27
CA ALA A 367 -7.80 -12.95 -19.33
C ALA A 367 -7.91 -11.43 -19.60
N ALA A 368 -9.11 -10.86 -19.48
CA ALA A 368 -9.31 -9.41 -19.60
C ALA A 368 -8.64 -8.67 -18.43
N GLY A 369 -8.79 -9.18 -17.20
CA GLY A 369 -8.14 -8.65 -16.00
C GLY A 369 -6.62 -8.67 -16.12
N ARG A 370 -6.06 -9.78 -16.59
CA ARG A 370 -4.62 -9.91 -16.82
C ARG A 370 -4.08 -8.84 -17.78
N ARG A 371 -4.76 -8.59 -18.91
CA ARG A 371 -4.35 -7.54 -19.86
C ARG A 371 -4.37 -6.13 -19.26
N ILE A 372 -5.33 -5.84 -18.37
CA ILE A 372 -5.37 -4.55 -17.66
C ILE A 372 -4.13 -4.40 -16.79
N VAL A 373 -3.81 -5.42 -15.99
CA VAL A 373 -2.64 -5.37 -15.08
C VAL A 373 -1.33 -5.30 -15.86
N GLU A 374 -1.17 -6.03 -16.94
CA GLU A 374 0.02 -5.98 -17.81
C GLU A 374 0.26 -4.58 -18.40
N ARG A 375 -0.81 -3.87 -18.78
CA ARG A 375 -0.71 -2.55 -19.38
C ARG A 375 -0.48 -1.45 -18.36
N ASP A 376 -1.20 -1.48 -17.23
CA ASP A 376 -1.35 -0.31 -16.35
C ASP A 376 -0.76 -0.50 -14.96
N PHE A 377 -0.58 -1.75 -14.51
CA PHE A 377 -0.19 -2.07 -13.13
C PHE A 377 1.02 -3.00 -13.03
N ASP A 378 1.73 -3.24 -14.12
CA ASP A 378 3.01 -3.96 -14.07
C ASP A 378 4.07 -3.09 -13.36
N VAL A 379 4.69 -3.63 -12.31
CA VAL A 379 5.71 -2.92 -11.53
C VAL A 379 6.89 -2.47 -12.37
N ASP A 380 7.30 -3.24 -13.39
CA ASP A 380 8.42 -2.87 -14.26
C ASP A 380 8.07 -1.66 -15.13
N VAL A 381 6.83 -1.61 -15.66
CA VAL A 381 6.31 -0.46 -16.42
C VAL A 381 6.17 0.76 -15.53
N LEU A 382 5.60 0.58 -14.33
CA LEU A 382 5.40 1.68 -13.39
C LEU A 382 6.73 2.23 -12.86
N THR A 383 7.70 1.37 -12.55
CA THR A 383 9.04 1.83 -12.15
C THR A 383 9.72 2.64 -13.25
N SER A 384 9.57 2.24 -14.54
CA SER A 384 10.09 3.00 -15.67
C SER A 384 9.41 4.37 -15.83
N ARG A 385 8.10 4.45 -15.54
CA ARG A 385 7.35 5.73 -15.52
C ARG A 385 7.80 6.61 -14.36
N LEU A 386 8.06 6.03 -13.20
CA LEU A 386 8.54 6.74 -12.01
C LEU A 386 9.94 7.31 -12.23
N GLU A 387 10.84 6.52 -12.81
CA GLU A 387 12.21 6.93 -13.16
C GLU A 387 12.19 8.15 -14.11
N ARG A 388 11.38 8.12 -15.16
CA ARG A 388 11.18 9.28 -16.04
C ARG A 388 10.64 10.50 -15.30
N THR A 389 9.69 10.30 -14.39
CA THR A 389 9.13 11.35 -13.56
C THR A 389 10.19 11.98 -12.66
N TYR A 390 11.09 11.18 -12.11
CA TYR A 390 12.23 11.68 -11.31
C TYR A 390 13.21 12.47 -12.18
N GLN A 391 13.54 11.96 -13.36
CA GLN A 391 14.45 12.65 -14.29
C GLN A 391 13.89 14.02 -14.70
N GLU A 392 12.61 14.09 -15.10
CA GLU A 392 11.93 15.35 -15.42
C GLU A 392 11.97 16.35 -14.25
N LEU A 393 11.81 15.85 -13.00
CA LEU A 393 11.82 16.68 -11.81
C LEU A 393 13.23 17.23 -11.49
N VAL A 394 14.26 16.44 -11.73
CA VAL A 394 15.67 16.84 -11.55
C VAL A 394 16.08 17.83 -12.62
N ASP A 395 15.82 17.54 -13.90
CA ASP A 395 16.19 18.37 -15.05
C ASP A 395 15.40 19.68 -15.08
N GLY A 396 14.11 19.67 -14.80
CA GLY A 396 13.26 20.85 -14.72
C GLY A 396 13.61 21.81 -13.57
N GLY A 397 14.38 21.33 -12.59
CA GLY A 397 14.95 22.16 -11.52
C GLY A 397 16.18 22.95 -11.93
N GLY A 398 16.86 22.56 -13.00
CA GLY A 398 18.03 23.25 -13.54
C GLY A 398 17.73 24.52 -14.37
N ALA A 399 16.48 24.70 -14.81
CA ALA A 399 16.05 25.83 -15.64
C ALA A 399 15.54 27.06 -14.85
N ARG A 400 15.72 27.09 -13.53
CA ARG A 400 15.39 28.22 -12.66
C ARG A 400 16.65 28.69 -11.91
N ASN A 401 17.52 29.38 -12.60
CA ASN A 401 18.50 30.33 -12.05
C ASN A 401 18.18 31.73 -12.52
#